data_ea163d34f8ffa5577e303e754e31c9e7
#
_entry.id   ea163d34f8ffa5577e303e754e31c9e7
#
_cell.length_a   1.000
_cell.length_b   1.000
_cell.length_c   1.000
_cell.angle_alpha   90.00
_cell.angle_beta   90.00
_cell.angle_gamma   90.00
#
_symmetry.space_group_name_H-M   'P 1'
#
loop_
_entity.id
_entity.type
_entity.pdbx_description
1 polymer ?
#
loop_
_entity_poly.entity_id
_entity_poly.type
_entity_poly.pdbx_seq_one_letter_code
_entity_poly.pdbx_strand_id
1 'polypeptide(L)'
;LTQETPEQQRRIALADWIASSTNPLTARVMVNRIWQGHFGTGLVETPSDFGRMGIKPTHPELLDWLAAEFIRSGWSVKHMHRLILLSKTYRQSSSTGDNEANKDQKPDSPLSPVQIDSDVRYLWRFPSRRLEAESIRDSMLSVSGQLNLKMHGRGFNLFDQRGGLSGFDPIETFT
;
A
#
# COMPACT_ATOMS: atom_id res chain seq x y z
N LEU A 1 -21.88 -6.60 27.09
CA LEU A 1 -22.09 -8.00 26.74
C LEU A 1 -21.49 -8.91 27.81
N THR A 2 -22.26 -9.89 28.28
CA THR A 2 -21.82 -10.88 29.27
C THR A 2 -21.48 -12.20 28.57
N GLN A 3 -20.85 -13.14 29.30
CA GLN A 3 -20.59 -14.50 28.79
C GLN A 3 -21.88 -15.26 28.44
N GLU A 4 -22.99 -14.92 29.05
CA GLU A 4 -24.31 -15.50 28.80
C GLU A 4 -25.01 -14.96 27.53
N THR A 5 -24.47 -13.88 26.92
CA THR A 5 -25.01 -13.34 25.68
C THR A 5 -24.81 -14.37 24.55
N PRO A 6 -25.85 -14.67 23.74
CA PRO A 6 -25.73 -15.60 22.62
C PRO A 6 -24.57 -15.24 21.68
N GLU A 7 -23.85 -16.25 21.20
CA GLU A 7 -22.65 -16.08 20.38
C GLU A 7 -22.88 -15.16 19.16
N GLN A 8 -24.02 -15.32 18.49
CA GLN A 8 -24.38 -14.49 17.35
C GLN A 8 -24.46 -13.01 17.69
N GLN A 9 -25.03 -12.67 18.84
CA GLN A 9 -25.14 -11.26 19.29
C GLN A 9 -23.77 -10.70 19.68
N ARG A 10 -22.88 -11.51 20.25
CA ARG A 10 -21.49 -11.09 20.55
C ARG A 10 -20.71 -10.83 19.28
N ARG A 11 -20.91 -11.65 18.23
CA ARG A 11 -20.27 -11.47 16.92
C ARG A 11 -20.76 -10.21 16.22
N ILE A 12 -22.07 -9.94 16.25
CA ILE A 12 -22.66 -8.71 15.70
C ILE A 12 -22.08 -7.48 16.40
N ALA A 13 -22.09 -7.47 17.73
CA ALA A 13 -21.55 -6.35 18.50
C ALA A 13 -20.05 -6.11 18.24
N LEU A 14 -19.27 -7.16 18.05
CA LEU A 14 -17.86 -7.04 17.66
C LEU A 14 -17.72 -6.45 16.26
N ALA A 15 -18.53 -6.92 15.31
CA ALA A 15 -18.52 -6.39 13.93
C ALA A 15 -18.90 -4.91 13.90
N ASP A 16 -19.93 -4.52 14.63
CA ASP A 16 -20.37 -3.12 14.76
C ASP A 16 -19.27 -2.24 15.38
N TRP A 17 -18.58 -2.76 16.41
CA TRP A 17 -17.45 -2.04 17.01
C TRP A 17 -16.27 -1.89 16.04
N ILE A 18 -15.91 -2.94 15.30
CA ILE A 18 -14.84 -2.88 14.29
C ILE A 18 -15.19 -1.87 13.20
N ALA A 19 -16.44 -1.86 12.74
CA ALA A 19 -16.92 -0.96 11.68
C ALA A 19 -17.24 0.46 12.16
N SER A 20 -17.20 0.69 13.46
CA SER A 20 -17.54 2.00 14.04
C SER A 20 -16.55 3.08 13.64
N SER A 21 -17.06 4.25 13.31
CA SER A 21 -16.23 5.46 13.09
C SER A 21 -15.49 5.92 14.35
N THR A 22 -15.93 5.47 15.52
CA THR A 22 -15.27 5.77 16.81
C THR A 22 -14.15 4.78 17.15
N ASN A 23 -14.02 3.70 16.38
CA ASN A 23 -12.89 2.77 16.56
C ASN A 23 -11.58 3.46 16.14
N PRO A 24 -10.61 3.61 17.05
CA PRO A 24 -9.39 4.37 16.75
C PRO A 24 -8.43 3.64 15.81
N LEU A 25 -8.60 2.33 15.62
CA LEU A 25 -7.62 1.50 14.93
C LEU A 25 -8.01 1.13 13.50
N THR A 26 -9.26 0.76 13.25
CA THR A 26 -9.67 0.17 11.97
C THR A 26 -9.31 1.07 10.78
N ALA A 27 -9.66 2.36 10.84
CA ALA A 27 -9.35 3.30 9.77
C ALA A 27 -7.83 3.52 9.64
N ARG A 28 -7.11 3.70 10.76
CA ARG A 28 -5.65 3.87 10.75
C ARG A 28 -4.91 2.67 10.15
N VAL A 29 -5.28 1.46 10.55
CA VAL A 29 -4.68 0.22 10.02
C VAL A 29 -4.93 0.10 8.51
N MET A 30 -6.16 0.37 8.06
CA MET A 30 -6.51 0.27 6.64
C MET A 30 -5.74 1.29 5.80
N VAL A 31 -5.73 2.56 6.18
CA VAL A 31 -5.01 3.59 5.42
C VAL A 31 -3.50 3.38 5.45
N ASN A 32 -2.96 2.85 6.55
CA ASN A 32 -1.55 2.48 6.62
C ASN A 32 -1.19 1.37 5.63
N ARG A 33 -2.04 0.38 5.45
CA ARG A 33 -1.85 -0.69 4.45
C ARG A 33 -1.99 -0.18 3.02
N ILE A 34 -2.96 0.72 2.76
CA ILE A 34 -3.09 1.39 1.46
C ILE A 34 -1.82 2.19 1.16
N TRP A 35 -1.33 2.96 2.13
CA TRP A 35 -0.08 3.72 2.03
C TRP A 35 1.12 2.82 1.73
N GLN A 36 1.26 1.72 2.48
CA GLN A 36 2.31 0.72 2.27
C GLN A 36 2.28 0.15 0.86
N GLY A 37 1.09 -0.12 0.31
CA GLY A 37 0.92 -0.57 -1.07
C GLY A 37 1.50 0.41 -2.09
N HIS A 38 1.44 1.72 -1.83
CA HIS A 38 1.97 2.75 -2.73
C HIS A 38 3.46 3.04 -2.53
N PHE A 39 3.90 3.13 -1.27
CA PHE A 39 5.26 3.59 -0.95
C PHE A 39 6.22 2.47 -0.49
N GLY A 40 5.71 1.23 -0.37
CA GLY A 40 6.51 0.07 0.07
C GLY A 40 6.54 -0.10 1.58
N THR A 41 6.65 0.99 2.33
CA THR A 41 6.64 0.99 3.80
C THR A 41 5.45 1.82 4.29
N GLY A 42 4.77 1.34 5.34
CA GLY A 42 3.67 2.07 5.98
C GLY A 42 4.16 3.28 6.76
N LEU A 43 3.26 4.22 7.06
CA LEU A 43 3.52 5.29 8.03
C LEU A 43 3.85 4.70 9.41
N VAL A 44 3.22 3.56 9.74
CA VAL A 44 3.61 2.64 10.79
C VAL A 44 4.25 1.43 10.13
N GLU A 45 5.52 1.19 10.43
CA GLU A 45 6.34 0.13 9.82
C GLU A 45 5.89 -1.29 10.21
N THR A 46 5.20 -1.40 11.36
CA THR A 46 4.60 -2.65 11.88
C THR A 46 3.10 -2.70 11.56
N PRO A 47 2.67 -3.06 10.33
CA PRO A 47 1.28 -2.90 9.88
C PRO A 47 0.28 -3.81 10.61
N SER A 48 0.77 -4.79 11.36
CA SER A 48 -0.05 -5.70 12.18
C SER A 48 0.06 -5.42 13.67
N ASP A 49 0.87 -4.44 14.08
CA ASP A 49 1.01 -4.05 15.48
C ASP A 49 1.02 -2.52 15.63
N PHE A 50 -0.13 -1.99 16.06
CA PHE A 50 -0.34 -0.58 16.42
C PHE A 50 -0.35 -0.39 17.95
N GLY A 51 0.07 -1.42 18.70
CA GLY A 51 0.11 -1.44 20.14
C GLY A 51 1.43 -0.93 20.72
N ARG A 52 1.65 -1.27 21.99
CA ARG A 52 2.84 -0.83 22.77
C ARG A 52 4.16 -1.37 22.22
N MET A 53 4.13 -2.51 21.55
CA MET A 53 5.31 -3.16 20.97
C MET A 53 5.56 -2.73 19.52
N GLY A 54 4.57 -2.07 18.90
CA GLY A 54 4.68 -1.57 17.54
C GLY A 54 5.56 -0.32 17.42
N ILE A 55 6.01 -0.03 16.22
CA ILE A 55 6.79 1.16 15.90
C ILE A 55 5.85 2.36 15.80
N LYS A 56 6.27 3.50 16.35
CA LYS A 56 5.51 4.74 16.25
C LYS A 56 5.44 5.22 14.78
N PRO A 57 4.33 5.83 14.37
CA PRO A 57 4.22 6.38 13.02
C PRO A 57 5.27 7.46 12.76
N THR A 58 5.82 7.48 11.54
CA THR A 58 6.75 8.54 11.10
C THR A 58 6.05 9.90 11.00
N HIS A 59 4.78 9.90 10.59
CA HIS A 59 3.94 11.09 10.42
C HIS A 59 2.57 10.86 11.08
N PRO A 60 2.45 11.05 12.41
CA PRO A 60 1.23 10.73 13.14
C PRO A 60 0.03 11.58 12.69
N GLU A 61 0.23 12.86 12.46
CA GLU A 61 -0.82 13.78 12.01
C GLU A 61 -1.35 13.42 10.61
N LEU A 62 -0.46 12.99 9.71
CA LEU A 62 -0.84 12.52 8.38
C LEU A 62 -1.66 11.23 8.47
N LEU A 63 -1.25 10.29 9.32
CA LEU A 63 -1.97 9.04 9.53
C LEU A 63 -3.39 9.31 10.05
N ASP A 64 -3.52 10.22 11.00
CA ASP A 64 -4.80 10.60 11.60
C ASP A 64 -5.70 11.32 10.58
N TRP A 65 -5.12 12.21 9.80
CA TRP A 65 -5.85 12.91 8.73
C TRP A 65 -6.35 11.94 7.66
N LEU A 66 -5.50 11.03 7.19
CA LEU A 66 -5.89 10.00 6.22
C LEU A 66 -6.99 9.08 6.77
N ALA A 67 -6.91 8.70 8.04
CA ALA A 67 -7.93 7.88 8.70
C ALA A 67 -9.29 8.63 8.77
N ALA A 68 -9.27 9.90 9.14
CA ALA A 68 -10.47 10.74 9.17
C ALA A 68 -11.07 10.92 7.76
N GLU A 69 -10.23 11.14 6.75
CA GLU A 69 -10.66 11.28 5.36
C GLU A 69 -11.25 9.98 4.82
N PHE A 70 -10.69 8.82 5.19
CA PHE A 70 -11.22 7.52 4.82
C PHE A 70 -12.62 7.28 5.37
N ILE A 71 -12.85 7.63 6.64
CA ILE A 71 -14.18 7.57 7.26
C ILE A 71 -15.13 8.56 6.56
N ARG A 72 -14.70 9.81 6.35
CA ARG A 72 -15.49 10.88 5.73
C ARG A 72 -15.92 10.54 4.31
N SER A 73 -15.08 9.84 3.55
CA SER A 73 -15.37 9.38 2.18
C SER A 73 -16.26 8.14 2.11
N GLY A 74 -16.83 7.68 3.24
CA GLY A 74 -17.65 6.47 3.31
C GLY A 74 -16.84 5.18 3.13
N TRP A 75 -15.63 5.13 3.69
CA TRP A 75 -14.72 3.98 3.61
C TRP A 75 -14.31 3.63 2.17
N SER A 76 -14.17 4.64 1.32
CA SER A 76 -13.86 4.48 -0.10
C SER A 76 -12.38 4.25 -0.34
N VAL A 77 -11.97 3.00 -0.54
CA VAL A 77 -10.60 2.62 -0.90
C VAL A 77 -10.17 3.32 -2.21
N LYS A 78 -11.07 3.39 -3.20
CA LYS A 78 -10.81 4.07 -4.48
C LYS A 78 -10.50 5.56 -4.30
N HIS A 79 -11.21 6.23 -3.39
CA HIS A 79 -10.95 7.64 -3.06
C HIS A 79 -9.54 7.79 -2.47
N MET A 80 -9.14 6.91 -1.55
CA MET A 80 -7.80 6.95 -0.94
C MET A 80 -6.68 6.72 -1.95
N HIS A 81 -6.84 5.74 -2.86
CA HIS A 81 -5.87 5.54 -3.94
C HIS A 81 -5.73 6.80 -4.79
N ARG A 82 -6.85 7.41 -5.20
CA ARG A 82 -6.83 8.63 -6.01
C ARG A 82 -6.14 9.79 -5.28
N LEU A 83 -6.42 9.97 -4.00
CA LEU A 83 -5.83 11.00 -3.16
C LEU A 83 -4.30 10.87 -3.11
N ILE A 84 -3.82 9.66 -2.84
CA ILE A 84 -2.38 9.37 -2.74
C ILE A 84 -1.70 9.58 -4.11
N LEU A 85 -2.24 9.00 -5.19
CA LEU A 85 -1.66 9.07 -6.53
C LEU A 85 -1.57 10.50 -7.08
N LEU A 86 -2.52 11.37 -6.72
CA LEU A 86 -2.53 12.76 -7.14
C LEU A 86 -1.67 13.67 -6.25
N SER A 87 -1.15 13.16 -5.14
CA SER A 87 -0.32 13.94 -4.22
C SER A 87 1.03 14.32 -4.86
N LYS A 88 1.58 15.44 -4.43
CA LYS A 88 2.94 15.84 -4.82
C LYS A 88 3.98 14.82 -4.34
N THR A 89 3.78 14.25 -3.15
CA THR A 89 4.66 13.23 -2.56
C THR A 89 4.76 12.00 -3.45
N TYR A 90 3.65 11.51 -3.99
CA TYR A 90 3.68 10.34 -4.89
C TYR A 90 4.36 10.66 -6.23
N ARG A 91 4.23 11.88 -6.72
CA ARG A 91 4.79 12.33 -8.01
C ARG A 91 6.23 12.85 -7.93
N GLN A 92 6.87 12.72 -6.79
CA GLN A 92 8.30 13.04 -6.64
C GLN A 92 9.16 12.12 -7.52
N SER A 93 10.32 12.66 -7.97
CA SER A 93 11.33 11.85 -8.63
C SER A 93 11.95 10.84 -7.66
N SER A 94 12.33 9.67 -8.17
CA SER A 94 13.16 8.70 -7.46
C SER A 94 14.66 9.03 -7.53
N SER A 95 15.03 10.03 -8.32
CA SER A 95 16.43 10.45 -8.48
C SER A 95 16.98 11.12 -7.22
N THR A 96 18.24 10.88 -6.94
CA THR A 96 18.99 11.41 -5.77
C THR A 96 19.41 12.88 -5.94
N GLY A 97 18.87 13.60 -6.92
CA GLY A 97 19.04 15.05 -6.97
C GLY A 97 20.35 15.57 -7.56
N ASP A 98 21.17 14.75 -8.21
CA ASP A 98 22.34 15.20 -8.97
C ASP A 98 21.97 15.77 -10.36
N ASN A 99 20.66 16.06 -10.57
CA ASN A 99 20.23 16.75 -11.78
C ASN A 99 20.60 18.22 -11.69
N GLU A 100 21.22 18.74 -12.74
CA GLU A 100 21.74 20.10 -12.85
C GLU A 100 20.77 21.23 -12.50
N ALA A 101 19.47 20.97 -12.51
CA ALA A 101 18.43 21.91 -12.13
C ALA A 101 18.39 22.25 -10.61
N ASN A 102 19.09 21.51 -9.76
CA ASN A 102 19.10 21.69 -8.30
C ASN A 102 20.45 22.23 -7.77
N LYS A 103 21.36 22.63 -8.67
CA LYS A 103 22.68 23.18 -8.29
C LYS A 103 22.58 24.53 -7.57
N ASP A 104 21.47 25.26 -7.74
CA ASP A 104 21.30 26.59 -7.15
C ASP A 104 20.63 26.56 -5.74
N GLN A 105 20.11 25.42 -5.30
CA GLN A 105 19.68 25.24 -3.92
C GLN A 105 20.82 24.70 -3.08
N LYS A 106 21.64 25.61 -2.58
CA LYS A 106 22.62 25.33 -1.52
C LYS A 106 21.83 24.77 -0.33
N PRO A 107 22.03 23.52 0.10
CA PRO A 107 21.34 23.00 1.27
C PRO A 107 21.82 23.81 2.47
N ASP A 108 20.89 24.41 3.22
CA ASP A 108 21.16 25.08 4.50
C ASP A 108 21.66 24.10 5.58
N SER A 109 21.73 22.80 5.25
CA SER A 109 22.24 21.73 6.11
C SER A 109 23.58 21.21 5.59
N PRO A 110 24.59 21.03 6.47
CA PRO A 110 25.87 20.46 6.12
C PRO A 110 25.81 18.98 5.68
N LEU A 111 24.69 18.32 5.87
CA LEU A 111 24.46 16.91 5.50
C LEU A 111 23.47 16.82 4.33
N SER A 112 23.76 15.95 3.37
CA SER A 112 22.81 15.66 2.28
C SER A 112 21.59 14.88 2.80
N PRO A 113 20.41 14.97 2.15
CA PRO A 113 19.24 14.17 2.51
C PRO A 113 19.52 12.67 2.61
N VAL A 114 20.40 12.15 1.77
CA VAL A 114 20.83 10.74 1.80
C VAL A 114 21.56 10.38 3.11
N GLN A 115 22.33 11.32 3.66
CA GLN A 115 23.05 11.09 4.93
C GLN A 115 22.12 11.18 6.14
N ILE A 116 21.02 11.96 6.04
CA ILE A 116 20.07 12.15 7.12
C ILE A 116 19.00 11.03 7.13
N ASP A 117 18.50 10.64 5.96
CA ASP A 117 17.40 9.66 5.79
C ASP A 117 17.66 8.79 4.55
N SER A 118 18.62 7.86 4.67
CA SER A 118 18.99 6.92 3.59
C SER A 118 17.80 6.03 3.17
N ASP A 119 16.96 5.66 4.12
CA ASP A 119 15.84 4.73 3.94
C ASP A 119 14.57 5.43 3.42
N VAL A 120 14.66 6.74 3.19
CA VAL A 120 13.53 7.56 2.67
C VAL A 120 12.28 7.47 3.55
N ARG A 121 12.46 7.32 4.85
CA ARG A 121 11.33 7.20 5.82
C ARG A 121 10.48 8.46 5.88
N TYR A 122 11.10 9.63 5.64
CA TYR A 122 10.42 10.94 5.62
C TYR A 122 10.04 11.41 4.23
N LEU A 123 10.15 10.53 3.22
CA LEU A 123 9.65 10.74 1.87
C LEU A 123 10.20 12.02 1.19
N TRP A 124 11.47 12.34 1.40
CA TRP A 124 12.14 13.45 0.70
C TRP A 124 12.30 13.18 -0.80
N ARG A 125 12.19 11.92 -1.23
CA ARG A 125 12.08 11.47 -2.61
C ARG A 125 11.12 10.29 -2.70
N PHE A 126 10.74 9.87 -3.92
CA PHE A 126 9.99 8.63 -4.08
C PHE A 126 10.88 7.42 -3.78
N PRO A 127 10.46 6.49 -2.90
CA PRO A 127 11.27 5.31 -2.58
C PRO A 127 11.36 4.38 -3.78
N SER A 128 12.58 4.04 -4.20
CA SER A 128 12.80 3.04 -5.25
C SER A 128 12.47 1.66 -4.73
N ARG A 129 11.62 0.93 -5.46
CA ARG A 129 11.26 -0.45 -5.12
C ARG A 129 11.18 -1.31 -6.37
N ARG A 130 11.41 -2.61 -6.18
CA ARG A 130 11.20 -3.58 -7.25
C ARG A 130 9.69 -3.79 -7.43
N LEU A 131 9.24 -3.84 -8.68
CA LEU A 131 7.87 -4.21 -9.01
C LEU A 131 7.64 -5.71 -8.77
N GLU A 132 6.43 -6.07 -8.38
CA GLU A 132 5.98 -7.47 -8.31
C GLU A 132 5.86 -8.06 -9.72
N ALA A 133 6.02 -9.38 -9.84
CA ALA A 133 6.01 -10.08 -11.13
C ALA A 133 4.69 -9.86 -11.87
N GLU A 134 3.57 -9.85 -11.15
CA GLU A 134 2.24 -9.60 -11.69
C GLU A 134 2.14 -8.19 -12.31
N SER A 135 2.65 -7.19 -11.60
CA SER A 135 2.68 -5.81 -12.10
C SER A 135 3.55 -5.65 -13.34
N ILE A 136 4.68 -6.36 -13.42
CA ILE A 136 5.55 -6.36 -14.60
C ILE A 136 4.81 -7.01 -15.76
N ARG A 137 4.21 -8.18 -15.57
CA ARG A 137 3.44 -8.90 -16.59
C ARG A 137 2.30 -8.04 -17.12
N ASP A 138 1.49 -7.47 -16.25
CA ASP A 138 0.34 -6.66 -16.65
C ASP A 138 0.77 -5.37 -17.37
N SER A 139 1.91 -4.79 -16.98
CA SER A 139 2.49 -3.66 -17.70
C SER A 139 2.91 -4.05 -19.12
N MET A 140 3.56 -5.21 -19.30
CA MET A 140 3.95 -5.72 -20.63
C MET A 140 2.72 -5.99 -21.51
N LEU A 141 1.69 -6.62 -20.96
CA LEU A 141 0.42 -6.88 -21.67
C LEU A 141 -0.32 -5.58 -22.00
N SER A 142 -0.27 -4.59 -21.11
CA SER A 142 -0.88 -3.28 -21.36
C SER A 142 -0.20 -2.54 -22.50
N VAL A 143 1.13 -2.51 -22.53
CA VAL A 143 1.90 -1.84 -23.59
C VAL A 143 1.73 -2.56 -24.94
N SER A 144 1.64 -3.90 -24.95
CA SER A 144 1.39 -4.68 -26.17
C SER A 144 -0.08 -4.65 -26.64
N GLY A 145 -0.98 -4.05 -25.87
CA GLY A 145 -2.42 -4.03 -26.16
C GLY A 145 -3.13 -5.36 -25.95
N GLN A 146 -2.49 -6.32 -25.28
CA GLN A 146 -3.03 -7.67 -25.05
C GLN A 146 -3.63 -7.84 -23.64
N LEU A 147 -3.68 -6.78 -22.82
CA LEU A 147 -4.24 -6.86 -21.48
C LEU A 147 -5.75 -7.08 -21.53
N ASN A 148 -6.20 -8.20 -20.97
CA ASN A 148 -7.61 -8.50 -20.83
C ASN A 148 -8.14 -7.89 -19.53
N LEU A 149 -9.01 -6.89 -19.64
CA LEU A 149 -9.61 -6.17 -18.50
C LEU A 149 -10.86 -6.88 -17.93
N LYS A 150 -11.23 -8.06 -18.45
CA LYS A 150 -12.37 -8.81 -17.92
C LYS A 150 -12.09 -9.21 -16.48
N MET A 151 -12.92 -8.70 -15.59
CA MET A 151 -12.86 -9.00 -14.15
C MET A 151 -13.80 -10.16 -13.82
N HIS A 152 -13.47 -10.88 -12.75
CA HIS A 152 -14.19 -12.03 -12.23
C HIS A 152 -14.05 -13.32 -13.08
N GLY A 153 -14.39 -14.42 -12.48
CA GLY A 153 -14.27 -15.75 -13.05
C GLY A 153 -13.25 -16.61 -12.29
N ARG A 154 -12.99 -17.79 -12.82
CA ARG A 154 -11.93 -18.67 -12.29
C ARG A 154 -10.56 -18.10 -12.66
N GLY A 155 -9.58 -18.26 -11.75
CA GLY A 155 -8.18 -18.03 -12.08
C GLY A 155 -7.76 -18.91 -13.28
N PHE A 156 -6.81 -18.44 -14.04
CA PHE A 156 -6.23 -19.21 -15.13
C PHE A 156 -4.87 -19.76 -14.69
N ASN A 157 -4.51 -20.92 -15.22
CA ASN A 157 -3.20 -21.51 -15.05
C ASN A 157 -2.29 -21.03 -16.18
N LEU A 158 -1.08 -20.59 -15.86
CA LEU A 158 -0.06 -20.24 -16.86
C LEU A 158 0.69 -21.48 -17.34
N PHE A 159 0.61 -22.57 -16.58
CA PHE A 159 1.35 -23.80 -16.83
C PHE A 159 0.47 -25.00 -16.58
N ASP A 160 0.62 -26.02 -17.42
CA ASP A 160 0.09 -27.35 -17.13
C ASP A 160 1.07 -28.13 -16.25
N GLN A 161 0.55 -28.61 -15.11
CA GLN A 161 1.35 -29.45 -14.21
C GLN A 161 1.45 -30.85 -14.77
N ARG A 162 2.66 -31.26 -15.10
CA ARG A 162 2.92 -32.66 -15.45
C ARG A 162 2.72 -33.56 -14.24
N GLY A 163 2.00 -34.66 -14.41
CA GLY A 163 1.87 -35.68 -13.39
C GLY A 163 3.24 -36.33 -13.12
N GLY A 164 3.78 -36.14 -11.90
CA GLY A 164 5.10 -36.55 -11.48
C GLY A 164 5.98 -35.40 -10.97
N LEU A 165 7.15 -35.72 -10.44
CA LEU A 165 8.05 -34.73 -9.81
C LEU A 165 8.43 -33.57 -10.75
N SER A 166 7.86 -32.39 -10.49
CA SER A 166 8.34 -31.06 -10.91
C SER A 166 8.56 -30.79 -12.39
N GLY A 167 7.52 -30.90 -13.22
CA GLY A 167 7.56 -30.33 -14.59
C GLY A 167 6.35 -29.44 -14.84
N PHE A 168 6.57 -28.23 -15.33
CA PHE A 168 5.52 -27.33 -15.79
C PHE A 168 5.73 -27.04 -17.28
N ASP A 169 4.70 -27.24 -18.09
CA ASP A 169 4.70 -26.82 -19.47
C ASP A 169 3.92 -25.49 -19.61
N PRO A 170 4.44 -24.50 -20.33
CA PRO A 170 3.69 -23.28 -20.60
C PRO A 170 2.46 -23.59 -21.47
N ILE A 171 1.33 -23.00 -21.13
CA ILE A 171 0.12 -23.08 -21.94
C ILE A 171 0.29 -22.13 -23.11
N GLU A 172 0.38 -22.68 -24.33
CA GLU A 172 0.62 -21.89 -25.56
C GLU A 172 -0.63 -21.15 -26.07
N THR A 173 -1.82 -21.56 -25.64
CA THR A 173 -3.10 -20.97 -26.06
C THR A 173 -3.85 -20.37 -24.87
N PHE A 174 -3.83 -19.05 -24.81
CA PHE A 174 -4.67 -18.28 -23.87
C PHE A 174 -6.00 -17.97 -24.57
N THR A 175 -7.03 -18.77 -24.32
CA THR A 175 -8.41 -18.48 -24.76
C THR A 175 -9.20 -17.79 -23.64
#